data_d2d3c442ff9d2d82fd7d09d9dc6138e4
#
_entry.id   d2d3c442ff9d2d82fd7d09d9dc6138e4
#
_cell.length_a   1.000
_cell.length_b   1.000
_cell.length_c   1.000
_cell.angle_alpha   90.00
_cell.angle_beta   90.00
_cell.angle_gamma   90.00
#
_symmetry.space_group_name_H-M   'P 1'
#
loop_
_entity.id
_entity.type
_entity.pdbx_description
1 polymer ?
#
loop_
_entity_poly.entity_id
_entity_poly.type
_entity_poly.pdbx_seq_one_letter_code
_entity_poly.pdbx_strand_id
1 'polypeptide(L)'
;MIITAWSALSPYGTEDQAFAEGTTARRPLPHKPRPVPDFEPREYLGRQGTRTMGRATALSIAAATRLLTEDMDPTRTGLVLGTTNGSAQSILEVNRASRERKSPHHVQPSSIQNATMNSIAGQTAIWHGLQGPNATLAGGTTTGLLALGYCRRLLLTGRADVLLAGAVEELSEARTWVRSGTAPLAEGCALVRLETDATGGLAEVLAVTSLVVTDGDTKTAVRRAAERVLDRVSPGQVWATMGSGTGEDAESTALTTVCPQATRLPPVTEAVGQLHSAAGAFQLVTALTRAAVSGPGDRVVLLTSVEHQGIVAAAVVRIKGENVVA
;
A
#
# COMPACT_ATOMS: atom_id res chain seq x y z
N MET A 1 5.29 6.61 -15.95
CA MET A 1 5.91 6.21 -14.68
C MET A 1 5.89 4.71 -14.61
N ILE A 2 7.05 4.12 -14.43
CA ILE A 2 7.25 2.68 -14.55
C ILE A 2 7.39 2.05 -13.16
N ILE A 3 6.71 0.94 -12.93
CA ILE A 3 6.92 0.06 -11.78
C ILE A 3 8.01 -0.94 -12.20
N THR A 4 9.14 -0.93 -11.49
CA THR A 4 10.29 -1.78 -11.81
C THR A 4 10.43 -2.98 -10.87
N ALA A 5 9.92 -2.87 -9.65
CA ALA A 5 9.89 -3.95 -8.67
C ALA A 5 8.75 -3.76 -7.67
N TRP A 6 8.42 -4.81 -6.93
CA TRP A 6 7.49 -4.76 -5.81
C TRP A 6 7.95 -5.68 -4.68
N SER A 7 7.46 -5.41 -3.47
CA SER A 7 7.64 -6.28 -2.30
C SER A 7 6.40 -6.25 -1.42
N ALA A 8 6.05 -7.41 -0.84
CA ALA A 8 4.89 -7.53 0.04
C ALA A 8 5.12 -8.52 1.18
N LEU A 9 5.17 -8.01 2.40
CA LEU A 9 5.06 -8.80 3.62
C LEU A 9 3.57 -8.85 4.03
N SER A 10 3.01 -10.03 4.20
CA SER A 10 1.56 -10.21 4.34
C SER A 10 1.21 -11.39 5.25
N PRO A 11 -0.06 -11.62 5.56
CA PRO A 11 -0.50 -12.83 6.25
C PRO A 11 -0.19 -14.16 5.54
N TYR A 12 0.20 -14.13 4.28
CA TYR A 12 0.68 -15.31 3.57
C TYR A 12 2.14 -15.65 3.88
N GLY A 13 2.91 -14.69 4.33
CA GLY A 13 4.33 -14.84 4.67
C GLY A 13 5.12 -13.56 4.55
N THR A 14 6.40 -13.68 4.85
CA THR A 14 7.36 -12.58 4.71
C THR A 14 7.89 -12.45 3.28
N GLU A 15 7.85 -13.52 2.47
CA GLU A 15 8.40 -13.54 1.12
C GLU A 15 7.40 -13.09 0.06
N ASP A 16 7.87 -12.37 -0.95
CA ASP A 16 7.06 -11.86 -2.06
C ASP A 16 6.39 -12.99 -2.83
N GLN A 17 7.09 -14.12 -3.00
CA GLN A 17 6.55 -15.32 -3.62
C GLN A 17 5.37 -15.91 -2.82
N ALA A 18 5.44 -15.92 -1.48
CA ALA A 18 4.35 -16.42 -0.65
C ALA A 18 3.07 -15.58 -0.83
N PHE A 19 3.21 -14.26 -1.00
CA PHE A 19 2.10 -13.38 -1.33
C PHE A 19 1.54 -13.67 -2.74
N ALA A 20 2.41 -13.78 -3.73
CA ALA A 20 2.02 -14.06 -5.10
C ALA A 20 1.24 -15.38 -5.22
N GLU A 21 1.76 -16.45 -4.66
CA GLU A 21 1.11 -17.77 -4.63
C GLU A 21 -0.21 -17.74 -3.84
N GLY A 22 -0.20 -17.13 -2.65
CA GLY A 22 -1.38 -17.05 -1.79
C GLY A 22 -2.55 -16.33 -2.44
N THR A 23 -2.30 -15.19 -3.08
CA THR A 23 -3.32 -14.40 -3.77
C THR A 23 -3.76 -15.02 -5.09
N THR A 24 -2.83 -15.61 -5.84
CA THR A 24 -3.12 -16.25 -7.15
C THR A 24 -3.94 -17.51 -6.98
N ALA A 25 -3.55 -18.38 -6.04
CA ALA A 25 -4.28 -19.61 -5.71
C ALA A 25 -5.55 -19.34 -4.87
N ARG A 26 -5.81 -18.10 -4.45
CA ARG A 26 -6.90 -17.74 -3.52
C ARG A 26 -6.87 -18.59 -2.25
N ARG A 27 -5.68 -18.83 -1.69
CA ARG A 27 -5.52 -19.65 -0.49
C ARG A 27 -6.29 -19.02 0.68
N PRO A 28 -7.23 -19.73 1.31
CA PRO A 28 -8.02 -19.16 2.40
C PRO A 28 -7.16 -18.90 3.64
N LEU A 29 -7.39 -17.77 4.29
CA LEU A 29 -6.81 -17.43 5.58
C LEU A 29 -7.87 -17.56 6.70
N PRO A 30 -7.47 -17.85 7.95
CA PRO A 30 -8.39 -17.96 9.06
C PRO A 30 -9.22 -16.68 9.28
N HIS A 31 -10.47 -16.82 9.72
CA HIS A 31 -11.34 -15.70 10.08
C HIS A 31 -11.01 -15.19 11.51
N LYS A 32 -9.79 -14.69 11.68
CA LYS A 32 -9.23 -14.09 12.90
C LYS A 32 -8.21 -13.03 12.53
N PRO A 33 -7.71 -12.21 13.47
CA PRO A 33 -6.61 -11.28 13.18
C PRO A 33 -5.45 -11.98 12.47
N ARG A 34 -4.93 -11.35 11.43
CA ARG A 34 -3.98 -11.93 10.46
C ARG A 34 -2.64 -11.20 10.50
N PRO A 35 -1.72 -11.57 11.41
CA PRO A 35 -0.36 -11.02 11.42
C PRO A 35 0.45 -11.53 10.23
N VAL A 36 1.57 -10.87 9.95
CA VAL A 36 2.64 -11.46 9.13
C VAL A 36 3.27 -12.59 9.95
N PRO A 37 3.18 -13.86 9.50
CA PRO A 37 3.69 -14.98 10.27
C PRO A 37 5.21 -14.93 10.34
N ASP A 38 5.76 -15.43 11.44
CA ASP A 38 7.20 -15.64 11.68
C ASP A 38 8.07 -14.36 11.46
N PHE A 39 7.46 -13.19 11.55
CA PHE A 39 8.17 -11.92 11.41
C PHE A 39 8.58 -11.38 12.78
N GLU A 40 9.82 -11.66 13.17
CA GLU A 40 10.45 -11.08 14.36
C GLU A 40 11.52 -10.04 13.94
N PRO A 41 11.32 -8.74 14.22
CA PRO A 41 12.20 -7.67 13.73
C PRO A 41 13.69 -7.90 13.96
N ARG A 42 14.07 -8.45 15.13
CA ARG A 42 15.48 -8.69 15.48
C ARG A 42 16.12 -9.83 14.69
N GLU A 43 15.34 -10.84 14.34
CA GLU A 43 15.81 -11.95 13.54
C GLU A 43 15.93 -11.56 12.07
N TYR A 44 15.00 -10.72 11.61
CA TYR A 44 14.91 -10.30 10.21
C TYR A 44 15.87 -9.17 9.85
N LEU A 45 16.01 -8.15 10.72
CA LEU A 45 16.80 -6.94 10.48
C LEU A 45 18.12 -6.90 11.30
N GLY A 46 18.37 -7.90 12.13
CA GLY A 46 19.49 -7.92 13.04
C GLY A 46 19.22 -7.18 14.37
N ARG A 47 20.21 -7.22 15.28
CA ARG A 47 20.03 -6.67 16.63
C ARG A 47 20.24 -5.16 16.73
N GLN A 48 21.03 -4.59 15.83
CA GLN A 48 21.36 -3.17 15.86
C GLN A 48 20.18 -2.31 15.46
N GLY A 49 19.78 -1.34 16.29
CA GLY A 49 18.67 -0.43 16.00
C GLY A 49 17.25 -1.00 16.20
N THR A 50 17.10 -2.32 16.36
CA THR A 50 15.77 -2.97 16.41
C THR A 50 15.13 -3.07 17.79
N ARG A 51 15.87 -2.73 18.87
CA ARG A 51 15.38 -2.92 20.24
C ARG A 51 14.11 -2.12 20.58
N THR A 52 13.99 -0.92 20.03
CA THR A 52 12.86 -0.01 20.28
C THR A 52 12.10 0.33 19.02
N MET A 53 12.36 -0.42 17.94
CA MET A 53 11.71 -0.24 16.65
C MET A 53 10.25 -0.70 16.72
N GLY A 54 9.33 0.13 16.21
CA GLY A 54 7.93 -0.25 16.06
C GLY A 54 7.75 -1.31 14.98
N ARG A 55 6.74 -2.17 15.14
CA ARG A 55 6.48 -3.27 14.21
C ARG A 55 6.20 -2.80 12.78
N ALA A 56 5.42 -1.73 12.60
CA ALA A 56 5.17 -1.14 11.28
C ALA A 56 6.46 -0.62 10.62
N THR A 57 7.36 -0.04 11.43
CA THR A 57 8.69 0.41 10.94
C THR A 57 9.52 -0.76 10.45
N ALA A 58 9.56 -1.85 11.22
CA ALA A 58 10.30 -3.05 10.83
C ALA A 58 9.77 -3.68 9.53
N LEU A 59 8.45 -3.76 9.37
CA LEU A 59 7.81 -4.23 8.14
C LEU A 59 8.15 -3.35 6.94
N SER A 60 8.15 -2.02 7.14
CA SER A 60 8.49 -1.06 6.09
C SER A 60 9.97 -1.16 5.67
N ILE A 61 10.88 -1.28 6.65
CA ILE A 61 12.31 -1.47 6.38
C ILE A 61 12.53 -2.79 5.61
N ALA A 62 11.95 -3.89 6.06
CA ALA A 62 12.10 -5.19 5.42
C ALA A 62 11.59 -5.19 3.96
N ALA A 63 10.44 -4.54 3.69
CA ALA A 63 9.94 -4.39 2.33
C ALA A 63 10.84 -3.51 1.47
N ALA A 64 11.33 -2.38 2.01
CA ALA A 64 12.20 -1.46 1.30
C ALA A 64 13.57 -2.08 0.96
N THR A 65 14.14 -2.91 1.86
CA THR A 65 15.42 -3.61 1.63
C THR A 65 15.43 -4.38 0.31
N ARG A 66 14.32 -4.99 -0.07
CA ARG A 66 14.22 -5.81 -1.29
C ARG A 66 14.10 -4.99 -2.59
N LEU A 67 13.79 -3.71 -2.46
CA LEU A 67 13.55 -2.82 -3.60
C LEU A 67 14.73 -1.90 -3.89
N LEU A 68 15.66 -1.80 -2.96
CA LEU A 68 16.85 -0.95 -3.09
C LEU A 68 18.03 -1.76 -3.61
N THR A 69 18.76 -1.18 -4.55
CA THR A 69 19.98 -1.74 -5.15
C THR A 69 21.16 -0.79 -4.90
N GLU A 70 22.39 -1.32 -4.91
CA GLU A 70 23.61 -0.57 -4.58
C GLU A 70 23.92 0.57 -5.56
N ASP A 71 23.42 0.49 -6.77
CA ASP A 71 23.62 1.49 -7.83
C ASP A 71 22.67 2.70 -7.74
N MET A 72 21.69 2.69 -6.83
CA MET A 72 20.78 3.81 -6.65
C MET A 72 21.45 4.98 -5.94
N ASP A 73 21.28 6.19 -6.50
CA ASP A 73 21.69 7.42 -5.82
C ASP A 73 20.75 7.70 -4.62
N PRO A 74 21.24 7.61 -3.36
CA PRO A 74 20.41 7.85 -2.20
C PRO A 74 19.89 9.28 -2.11
N THR A 75 20.57 10.27 -2.72
CA THR A 75 20.14 11.68 -2.73
C THR A 75 18.95 11.90 -3.67
N ARG A 76 18.74 10.99 -4.63
CA ARG A 76 17.67 11.01 -5.62
C ARG A 76 16.65 9.91 -5.41
N THR A 77 16.83 9.07 -4.37
CA THR A 77 15.92 7.99 -3.99
C THR A 77 15.12 8.40 -2.77
N GLY A 78 13.78 8.31 -2.87
CA GLY A 78 12.86 8.72 -1.82
C GLY A 78 11.82 7.66 -1.46
N LEU A 79 11.00 7.98 -0.45
CA LEU A 79 9.94 7.10 0.07
C LEU A 79 8.64 7.89 0.28
N VAL A 80 7.53 7.38 -0.26
CA VAL A 80 6.17 7.85 0.01
C VAL A 80 5.38 6.71 0.63
N LEU A 81 5.16 6.79 1.93
CA LEU A 81 4.58 5.71 2.72
C LEU A 81 3.19 6.09 3.27
N GLY A 82 2.22 5.23 3.03
CA GLY A 82 0.89 5.31 3.60
C GLY A 82 0.77 4.61 4.95
N THR A 83 -0.03 5.19 5.85
CA THR A 83 -0.45 4.56 7.10
C THR A 83 -1.75 5.18 7.57
N THR A 84 -2.57 4.44 8.33
CA THR A 84 -3.83 5.00 8.88
C THR A 84 -3.55 5.92 10.05
N ASN A 85 -2.78 5.45 11.03
CA ASN A 85 -2.56 6.15 12.31
C ASN A 85 -1.08 6.16 12.75
N GLY A 86 -0.13 5.96 11.83
CA GLY A 86 1.24 5.72 12.23
C GLY A 86 1.34 4.47 13.11
N SER A 87 2.12 4.52 14.19
CA SER A 87 2.11 3.48 15.23
C SER A 87 1.08 3.80 16.30
N ALA A 88 -0.17 3.35 16.10
CA ALA A 88 -1.25 3.50 17.08
C ALA A 88 -0.88 2.88 18.44
N GLN A 89 -0.12 1.79 18.43
CA GLN A 89 0.36 1.13 19.65
C GLN A 89 1.31 2.05 20.44
N SER A 90 2.25 2.69 19.78
CA SER A 90 3.17 3.63 20.46
C SER A 90 2.43 4.84 21.06
N ILE A 91 1.39 5.35 20.38
CA ILE A 91 0.53 6.41 20.92
C ILE A 91 -0.17 5.93 22.19
N LEU A 92 -0.74 4.70 22.17
CA LEU A 92 -1.39 4.11 23.34
C LEU A 92 -0.40 3.95 24.50
N GLU A 93 0.80 3.44 24.25
CA GLU A 93 1.85 3.25 25.27
C GLU A 93 2.32 4.58 25.89
N VAL A 94 2.51 5.62 25.08
CA VAL A 94 2.84 6.97 25.57
C VAL A 94 1.72 7.49 26.48
N ASN A 95 0.45 7.36 26.07
CA ASN A 95 -0.70 7.80 26.87
C ASN A 95 -0.82 7.02 28.17
N ARG A 96 -0.67 5.69 28.16
CA ARG A 96 -0.66 4.86 29.37
C ARG A 96 0.49 5.26 30.30
N ALA A 97 1.71 5.35 29.78
CA ALA A 97 2.86 5.70 30.60
C ALA A 97 2.75 7.08 31.25
N SER A 98 2.17 8.07 30.56
CA SER A 98 1.96 9.41 31.11
C SER A 98 0.92 9.45 32.21
N ARG A 99 -0.03 8.51 32.26
CA ARG A 99 -1.12 8.43 33.25
C ARG A 99 -0.80 7.52 34.43
N GLU A 100 -0.17 6.38 34.17
CA GLU A 100 0.00 5.30 35.15
C GLU A 100 1.34 5.37 35.88
N ARG A 101 2.34 6.02 35.31
CA ARG A 101 3.64 6.19 35.97
C ARG A 101 3.61 7.28 37.03
N LYS A 102 4.57 7.22 37.93
CA LYS A 102 4.70 8.14 39.08
C LYS A 102 4.69 9.63 38.67
N SER A 103 5.12 9.95 37.46
CA SER A 103 5.06 11.28 36.88
C SER A 103 4.86 11.21 35.36
N PRO A 104 4.13 12.16 34.74
CA PRO A 104 3.87 12.18 33.30
C PRO A 104 5.13 12.21 32.42
N HIS A 105 6.24 12.77 32.95
CA HIS A 105 7.52 12.85 32.24
C HIS A 105 8.35 11.54 32.28
N HIS A 106 7.88 10.51 32.98
CA HIS A 106 8.52 9.19 32.98
C HIS A 106 8.14 8.34 31.75
N VAL A 107 7.85 8.97 30.62
CA VAL A 107 7.66 8.30 29.32
C VAL A 107 9.04 8.04 28.70
N GLN A 108 9.21 6.86 28.09
CA GLN A 108 10.44 6.57 27.36
C GLN A 108 10.56 7.47 26.13
N PRO A 109 11.71 8.16 25.90
CA PRO A 109 11.89 9.05 24.75
C PRO A 109 11.68 8.36 23.39
N SER A 110 12.11 7.11 23.25
CA SER A 110 11.89 6.31 22.03
C SER A 110 10.41 6.08 21.71
N SER A 111 9.57 5.92 22.72
CA SER A 111 8.12 5.75 22.51
C SER A 111 7.49 7.03 21.94
N ILE A 112 7.96 8.22 22.38
CA ILE A 112 7.48 9.51 21.84
C ILE A 112 7.85 9.65 20.37
N GLN A 113 9.09 9.31 20.01
CA GLN A 113 9.53 9.34 18.62
C GLN A 113 8.69 8.41 17.75
N ASN A 114 8.41 7.19 18.19
CA ASN A 114 7.61 6.21 17.44
C ASN A 114 6.14 6.61 17.34
N ALA A 115 5.62 7.45 18.25
CA ALA A 115 4.24 7.90 18.24
C ALA A 115 3.95 9.00 17.20
N THR A 116 4.96 9.54 16.52
CA THR A 116 4.74 10.54 15.46
C THR A 116 4.29 9.87 14.17
N MET A 117 3.35 10.52 13.44
CA MET A 117 2.72 9.96 12.24
C MET A 117 3.73 9.58 11.14
N ASN A 118 4.77 10.39 10.97
CA ASN A 118 5.80 10.22 9.94
C ASN A 118 7.00 9.37 10.41
N SER A 119 6.96 8.85 11.62
CA SER A 119 8.07 8.09 12.22
C SER A 119 8.46 6.88 11.36
N ILE A 120 7.48 6.14 10.85
CA ILE A 120 7.72 4.93 10.05
C ILE A 120 8.51 5.28 8.78
N ALA A 121 8.05 6.26 8.01
CA ALA A 121 8.73 6.69 6.79
C ALA A 121 10.11 7.29 7.07
N GLY A 122 10.22 8.12 8.11
CA GLY A 122 11.48 8.73 8.52
C GLY A 122 12.53 7.69 8.96
N GLN A 123 12.16 6.75 9.82
CA GLN A 123 13.07 5.69 10.28
C GLN A 123 13.46 4.73 9.14
N THR A 124 12.52 4.42 8.22
CA THR A 124 12.84 3.62 7.03
C THR A 124 13.88 4.33 6.15
N ALA A 125 13.70 5.64 5.91
CA ALA A 125 14.66 6.42 5.14
C ALA A 125 16.03 6.50 5.83
N ILE A 126 16.08 6.76 7.14
CA ILE A 126 17.33 6.79 7.91
C ILE A 126 18.04 5.43 7.87
N TRP A 127 17.30 4.33 8.01
CA TRP A 127 17.87 2.98 7.97
C TRP A 127 18.60 2.68 6.67
N HIS A 128 18.02 3.13 5.56
CA HIS A 128 18.57 2.90 4.21
C HIS A 128 19.41 4.07 3.66
N GLY A 129 19.59 5.13 4.44
CA GLY A 129 20.36 6.30 4.01
C GLY A 129 19.68 7.11 2.89
N LEU A 130 18.36 6.99 2.70
CA LEU A 130 17.63 7.71 1.67
C LEU A 130 17.56 9.21 2.00
N GLN A 131 17.91 10.06 1.05
CA GLN A 131 17.97 11.51 1.19
C GLN A 131 17.04 12.25 0.22
N GLY A 132 16.38 11.52 -0.68
CA GLY A 132 15.35 12.05 -1.56
C GLY A 132 14.05 12.39 -0.81
N PRO A 133 12.97 12.72 -1.52
CA PRO A 133 11.69 13.08 -0.92
C PRO A 133 11.18 12.01 0.04
N ASN A 134 10.76 12.42 1.25
CA ASN A 134 10.15 11.54 2.24
C ASN A 134 8.78 12.10 2.62
N ALA A 135 7.74 11.32 2.45
CA ALA A 135 6.38 11.73 2.77
C ALA A 135 5.57 10.61 3.42
N THR A 136 4.71 10.99 4.36
CA THR A 136 3.71 10.10 4.96
C THR A 136 2.33 10.57 4.55
N LEU A 137 1.49 9.65 4.07
CA LEU A 137 0.12 9.92 3.66
C LEU A 137 -0.88 9.15 4.54
N ALA A 138 -2.02 9.79 4.81
CA ALA A 138 -3.14 9.19 5.50
C ALA A 138 -4.44 9.62 4.82
N GLY A 139 -5.10 8.70 4.17
CA GLY A 139 -6.37 8.90 3.45
C GLY A 139 -7.21 7.62 3.50
N GLY A 140 -7.15 6.90 4.63
CA GLY A 140 -7.86 5.63 4.81
C GLY A 140 -7.50 4.61 3.73
N THR A 141 -8.49 3.88 3.24
CA THR A 141 -8.30 2.83 2.21
C THR A 141 -7.75 3.35 0.89
N THR A 142 -7.95 4.64 0.57
CA THR A 142 -7.44 5.25 -0.67
C THR A 142 -5.94 5.55 -0.64
N THR A 143 -5.29 5.45 0.52
CA THR A 143 -3.91 5.93 0.76
C THR A 143 -2.89 5.34 -0.22
N GLY A 144 -2.96 4.03 -0.52
CA GLY A 144 -2.01 3.40 -1.45
C GLY A 144 -2.06 4.01 -2.86
N LEU A 145 -3.26 4.29 -3.37
CA LEU A 145 -3.42 4.96 -4.67
C LEU A 145 -3.05 6.45 -4.62
N LEU A 146 -3.31 7.13 -3.48
CA LEU A 146 -2.86 8.50 -3.28
C LEU A 146 -1.33 8.60 -3.26
N ALA A 147 -0.64 7.64 -2.63
CA ALA A 147 0.82 7.56 -2.62
C ALA A 147 1.38 7.43 -4.05
N LEU A 148 0.75 6.58 -4.87
CA LEU A 148 1.10 6.42 -6.28
C LEU A 148 0.95 7.72 -7.06
N GLY A 149 -0.15 8.46 -6.84
CA GLY A 149 -0.39 9.77 -7.47
C GLY A 149 0.60 10.85 -7.01
N TYR A 150 0.99 10.81 -5.73
CA TYR A 150 1.99 11.73 -5.18
C TYR A 150 3.38 11.44 -5.76
N CYS A 151 3.80 10.19 -5.83
CA CYS A 151 5.05 9.78 -6.46
C CYS A 151 5.11 10.20 -7.94
N ARG A 152 4.01 10.00 -8.69
CA ARG A 152 3.95 10.43 -10.09
C ARG A 152 4.26 11.93 -10.23
N ARG A 153 3.77 12.76 -9.34
CA ARG A 153 4.02 14.19 -9.33
C ARG A 153 5.49 14.52 -9.03
N LEU A 154 6.09 13.85 -8.04
CA LEU A 154 7.49 14.04 -7.68
C LEU A 154 8.45 13.64 -8.81
N LEU A 155 8.22 12.49 -9.44
CA LEU A 155 9.03 12.00 -10.56
C LEU A 155 8.90 12.94 -11.78
N LEU A 156 7.68 13.33 -12.17
CA LEU A 156 7.46 14.22 -13.31
C LEU A 156 8.05 15.63 -13.11
N THR A 157 8.20 16.07 -11.87
CA THR A 157 8.84 17.36 -11.56
C THR A 157 10.34 17.24 -11.29
N GLY A 158 10.94 16.07 -11.51
CA GLY A 158 12.37 15.83 -11.36
C GLY A 158 12.87 15.91 -9.91
N ARG A 159 11.99 15.73 -8.92
CA ARG A 159 12.36 15.78 -7.49
C ARG A 159 13.04 14.50 -7.00
N ALA A 160 12.87 13.42 -7.71
CA ALA A 160 13.50 12.13 -7.46
C ALA A 160 13.68 11.39 -8.79
N ASP A 161 14.59 10.43 -8.82
CA ASP A 161 14.77 9.50 -9.93
C ASP A 161 14.10 8.15 -9.59
N VAL A 162 14.18 7.74 -8.32
CA VAL A 162 13.57 6.53 -7.79
C VAL A 162 12.69 6.87 -6.59
N LEU A 163 11.49 6.32 -6.53
CA LEU A 163 10.61 6.41 -5.37
C LEU A 163 10.09 5.04 -4.98
N LEU A 164 10.20 4.72 -3.69
CA LEU A 164 9.43 3.64 -3.10
C LEU A 164 8.05 4.18 -2.72
N ALA A 165 7.00 3.54 -3.19
CA ALA A 165 5.62 3.94 -2.95
C ALA A 165 4.79 2.78 -2.40
N GLY A 166 4.01 3.02 -1.38
CA GLY A 166 3.07 2.02 -0.86
C GLY A 166 2.57 2.38 0.52
N ALA A 167 2.28 1.35 1.32
CA ALA A 167 1.73 1.58 2.65
C ALA A 167 1.97 0.40 3.58
N VAL A 168 1.89 0.66 4.88
CA VAL A 168 2.09 -0.32 5.95
C VAL A 168 1.02 -0.18 7.03
N GLU A 169 0.58 -1.33 7.54
CA GLU A 169 -0.28 -1.42 8.72
C GLU A 169 0.26 -2.49 9.66
N GLU A 170 0.35 -2.17 10.96
CA GLU A 170 0.64 -3.14 12.01
C GLU A 170 -0.63 -3.78 12.55
N LEU A 171 -0.55 -4.98 13.08
CA LEU A 171 -1.59 -5.57 13.91
C LEU A 171 -1.23 -5.32 15.38
N SER A 172 -2.02 -4.46 16.06
CA SER A 172 -1.77 -4.07 17.44
C SER A 172 -3.04 -4.03 18.27
N GLU A 173 -2.90 -4.00 19.60
CA GLU A 173 -4.01 -3.82 20.53
C GLU A 173 -4.77 -2.52 20.25
N ALA A 174 -4.03 -1.42 20.09
CA ALA A 174 -4.61 -0.11 19.81
C ALA A 174 -5.42 -0.10 18.52
N ARG A 175 -4.91 -0.71 17.46
CA ARG A 175 -5.63 -0.80 16.18
C ARG A 175 -6.87 -1.68 16.28
N THR A 176 -6.83 -2.73 17.10
CA THR A 176 -7.99 -3.59 17.36
C THR A 176 -9.11 -2.82 18.06
N TRP A 177 -8.79 -1.89 18.95
CA TRP A 177 -9.78 -1.06 19.66
C TRP A 177 -10.46 -0.03 18.75
N VAL A 178 -9.72 0.58 17.82
CA VAL A 178 -10.27 1.61 16.92
C VAL A 178 -10.84 1.05 15.62
N ARG A 179 -10.83 -0.27 15.45
CA ARG A 179 -11.32 -0.90 14.23
C ARG A 179 -12.82 -0.68 14.04
N SER A 180 -13.20 -0.51 12.78
CA SER A 180 -14.58 -0.57 12.30
C SER A 180 -14.79 -1.80 11.42
N GLY A 181 -16.01 -2.34 11.41
CA GLY A 181 -16.39 -3.47 10.56
C GLY A 181 -16.11 -4.86 11.18
N THR A 182 -16.54 -5.89 10.45
CA THR A 182 -16.50 -7.30 10.87
C THR A 182 -15.35 -8.11 10.25
N ALA A 183 -14.76 -7.61 9.17
CA ALA A 183 -13.65 -8.30 8.51
C ALA A 183 -12.43 -8.41 9.43
N PRO A 184 -11.69 -9.53 9.39
CA PRO A 184 -10.49 -9.71 10.19
C PRO A 184 -9.46 -8.62 9.88
N LEU A 185 -8.92 -7.98 10.93
CA LEU A 185 -7.77 -7.09 10.76
C LEU A 185 -6.56 -7.88 10.24
N ALA A 186 -5.86 -7.30 9.30
CA ALA A 186 -4.60 -7.81 8.79
C ALA A 186 -3.47 -6.81 9.01
N GLU A 187 -2.25 -7.32 9.06
CA GLU A 187 -1.03 -6.54 9.06
C GLU A 187 -0.25 -6.79 7.77
N GLY A 188 0.57 -5.85 7.38
CA GLY A 188 1.49 -6.03 6.27
C GLY A 188 2.02 -4.72 5.72
N CYS A 189 2.99 -4.85 4.85
CA CYS A 189 3.57 -3.77 4.08
C CYS A 189 3.65 -4.19 2.62
N ALA A 190 3.16 -3.34 1.73
CA ALA A 190 3.35 -3.50 0.29
C ALA A 190 3.95 -2.23 -0.28
N LEU A 191 5.06 -2.37 -1.00
CA LEU A 191 5.77 -1.29 -1.67
C LEU A 191 6.02 -1.64 -3.12
N VAL A 192 6.05 -0.63 -3.97
CA VAL A 192 6.53 -0.71 -5.35
C VAL A 192 7.66 0.28 -5.56
N ARG A 193 8.63 -0.08 -6.39
CA ARG A 193 9.67 0.82 -6.89
C ARG A 193 9.21 1.48 -8.17
N LEU A 194 9.31 2.79 -8.20
CA LEU A 194 8.84 3.66 -9.28
C LEU A 194 9.98 4.47 -9.86
N GLU A 195 10.04 4.53 -11.18
CA GLU A 195 11.01 5.30 -11.95
C GLU A 195 10.30 6.07 -13.07
N THR A 196 10.93 7.14 -13.55
CA THR A 196 10.33 7.94 -14.64
C THR A 196 10.30 7.17 -15.94
N ASP A 197 11.41 6.53 -16.26
CA ASP A 197 11.62 5.70 -17.45
C ASP A 197 12.57 4.56 -17.10
N ALA A 198 12.18 3.33 -17.40
CA ALA A 198 12.98 2.15 -17.15
C ALA A 198 12.74 1.10 -18.22
N THR A 199 13.82 0.66 -18.86
CA THR A 199 13.79 -0.47 -19.78
C THR A 199 13.54 -1.74 -18.98
N GLY A 200 12.57 -2.56 -19.39
CA GLY A 200 12.30 -3.85 -18.74
C GLY A 200 11.42 -3.77 -17.47
N GLY A 201 10.76 -2.64 -17.19
CA GLY A 201 9.86 -2.52 -16.05
C GLY A 201 8.63 -3.45 -16.13
N LEU A 202 8.07 -3.77 -14.97
CA LEU A 202 6.94 -4.70 -14.81
C LEU A 202 5.62 -4.10 -15.30
N ALA A 203 5.42 -2.82 -15.06
CA ALA A 203 4.17 -2.14 -15.40
C ALA A 203 4.36 -0.63 -15.60
N GLU A 204 3.42 -0.02 -16.31
CA GLU A 204 3.32 1.42 -16.49
C GLU A 204 2.07 1.95 -15.80
N VAL A 205 2.23 2.90 -14.88
CA VAL A 205 1.10 3.65 -14.31
C VAL A 205 0.73 4.76 -15.28
N LEU A 206 -0.37 4.56 -16.00
CA LEU A 206 -0.83 5.46 -17.05
C LEU A 206 -1.48 6.73 -16.46
N ALA A 207 -2.36 6.55 -15.49
CA ALA A 207 -3.03 7.65 -14.81
C ALA A 207 -3.40 7.29 -13.37
N VAL A 208 -3.47 8.32 -12.51
CA VAL A 208 -3.99 8.24 -11.14
C VAL A 208 -4.80 9.51 -10.89
N THR A 209 -5.95 9.39 -10.24
CA THR A 209 -6.78 10.51 -9.82
C THR A 209 -7.40 10.26 -8.44
N SER A 210 -7.80 11.34 -7.79
CA SER A 210 -8.65 11.26 -6.60
C SER A 210 -9.71 12.35 -6.64
N LEU A 211 -10.85 12.09 -6.03
CA LEU A 211 -12.00 12.97 -5.93
C LEU A 211 -12.52 12.98 -4.49
N VAL A 212 -13.10 14.11 -4.10
CA VAL A 212 -13.88 14.22 -2.86
C VAL A 212 -15.36 14.08 -3.23
N VAL A 213 -16.08 13.26 -2.50
CA VAL A 213 -17.53 13.08 -2.63
C VAL A 213 -18.21 14.16 -1.79
N THR A 214 -18.82 15.14 -2.44
CA THR A 214 -19.42 16.31 -1.76
C THR A 214 -20.93 16.20 -1.57
N ASP A 215 -21.58 15.32 -2.31
CA ASP A 215 -23.02 15.13 -2.38
C ASP A 215 -23.52 13.78 -1.84
N GLY A 216 -22.60 12.96 -1.30
CA GLY A 216 -22.91 11.61 -0.81
C GLY A 216 -23.05 10.56 -1.92
N ASP A 217 -22.99 10.92 -3.21
CA ASP A 217 -23.08 9.98 -4.33
C ASP A 217 -21.72 9.35 -4.66
N THR A 218 -21.33 8.38 -3.83
CA THR A 218 -20.10 7.62 -4.01
C THR A 218 -20.04 6.90 -5.36
N LYS A 219 -21.16 6.35 -5.83
CA LYS A 219 -21.22 5.64 -7.12
C LYS A 219 -20.82 6.56 -8.29
N THR A 220 -21.42 7.75 -8.35
CA THR A 220 -21.07 8.73 -9.39
C THR A 220 -19.62 9.21 -9.26
N ALA A 221 -19.11 9.38 -8.04
CA ALA A 221 -17.72 9.78 -7.83
C ALA A 221 -16.76 8.68 -8.30
N VAL A 222 -17.00 7.41 -8.00
CA VAL A 222 -16.21 6.27 -8.52
C VAL A 222 -16.24 6.24 -10.03
N ARG A 223 -17.43 6.35 -10.64
CA ARG A 223 -17.56 6.38 -12.10
C ARG A 223 -16.75 7.51 -12.72
N ARG A 224 -16.86 8.74 -12.20
CA ARG A 224 -16.10 9.90 -12.68
C ARG A 224 -14.58 9.72 -12.52
N ALA A 225 -14.14 9.12 -11.40
CA ALA A 225 -12.73 8.84 -11.18
C ALA A 225 -12.20 7.80 -12.18
N ALA A 226 -12.96 6.73 -12.41
CA ALA A 226 -12.64 5.70 -13.40
C ALA A 226 -12.58 6.27 -14.83
N GLU A 227 -13.58 7.02 -15.25
CA GLU A 227 -13.62 7.69 -16.56
C GLU A 227 -12.40 8.60 -16.76
N ARG A 228 -12.01 9.40 -15.75
CA ARG A 228 -10.82 10.29 -15.84
C ARG A 228 -9.51 9.54 -16.04
N VAL A 229 -9.31 8.40 -15.39
CA VAL A 229 -8.06 7.65 -15.56
C VAL A 229 -8.05 6.85 -16.87
N LEU A 230 -9.20 6.57 -17.43
CA LEU A 230 -9.38 5.90 -18.71
C LEU A 230 -9.37 6.83 -19.93
N ASP A 231 -9.15 8.15 -19.75
CA ASP A 231 -9.14 9.13 -20.84
C ASP A 231 -8.16 8.77 -21.98
N ARG A 232 -7.13 7.99 -21.68
CA ARG A 232 -6.12 7.51 -22.64
C ARG A 232 -6.20 6.01 -22.95
N VAL A 233 -7.20 5.32 -22.46
CA VAL A 233 -7.38 3.87 -22.60
C VAL A 233 -8.85 3.56 -22.85
N SER A 234 -9.15 2.92 -23.96
CA SER A 234 -10.53 2.52 -24.22
C SER A 234 -11.01 1.51 -23.17
N PRO A 235 -12.23 1.66 -22.62
CA PRO A 235 -12.78 0.74 -21.63
C PRO A 235 -12.76 -0.74 -22.07
N GLY A 236 -12.90 -1.02 -23.37
CA GLY A 236 -12.79 -2.36 -23.94
C GLY A 236 -11.38 -2.98 -23.90
N GLN A 237 -10.34 -2.18 -23.63
CA GLN A 237 -8.96 -2.66 -23.45
C GLN A 237 -8.66 -3.02 -22.00
N VAL A 238 -9.56 -2.71 -21.05
CA VAL A 238 -9.38 -3.05 -19.64
C VAL A 238 -9.61 -4.56 -19.46
N TRP A 239 -8.53 -5.26 -19.15
CA TRP A 239 -8.58 -6.70 -18.86
C TRP A 239 -9.31 -6.99 -17.55
N ALA A 240 -9.01 -6.22 -16.50
CA ALA A 240 -9.62 -6.45 -15.21
C ALA A 240 -9.83 -5.15 -14.42
N THR A 241 -10.78 -5.22 -13.49
CA THR A 241 -11.03 -4.17 -12.50
C THR A 241 -10.97 -4.74 -11.09
N MET A 242 -10.52 -3.94 -10.12
CA MET A 242 -10.51 -4.30 -8.71
C MET A 242 -10.92 -3.10 -7.86
N GLY A 243 -11.97 -3.27 -7.05
CA GLY A 243 -12.39 -2.29 -6.04
C GLY A 243 -11.69 -2.52 -4.70
N SER A 244 -11.87 -1.58 -3.78
CA SER A 244 -11.30 -1.65 -2.42
C SER A 244 -11.97 -2.66 -1.50
N GLY A 245 -13.23 -3.02 -1.82
CA GLY A 245 -14.10 -3.81 -0.93
C GLY A 245 -14.70 -3.01 0.23
N THR A 246 -14.51 -1.70 0.27
CA THR A 246 -15.06 -0.82 1.31
C THR A 246 -16.38 -0.19 0.91
N GLY A 247 -16.51 0.22 -0.35
CA GLY A 247 -17.74 0.75 -0.95
C GLY A 247 -18.37 -0.22 -1.94
N GLU A 248 -18.51 -1.48 -1.57
CA GLU A 248 -18.66 -2.64 -2.44
C GLU A 248 -19.76 -2.49 -3.49
N ASP A 249 -20.98 -2.11 -3.09
CA ASP A 249 -22.09 -1.95 -4.05
C ASP A 249 -21.88 -0.76 -5.00
N ALA A 250 -21.42 0.37 -4.49
CA ALA A 250 -21.16 1.58 -5.27
C ALA A 250 -20.00 1.39 -6.25
N GLU A 251 -18.87 0.81 -5.76
CA GLU A 251 -17.70 0.49 -6.58
C GLU A 251 -18.06 -0.54 -7.65
N SER A 252 -18.64 -1.66 -7.25
CA SER A 252 -19.00 -2.76 -8.17
C SER A 252 -19.92 -2.28 -9.28
N THR A 253 -20.97 -1.51 -8.94
CA THR A 253 -21.91 -0.97 -9.92
C THR A 253 -21.25 0.02 -10.88
N ALA A 254 -20.44 0.94 -10.35
CA ALA A 254 -19.73 1.94 -11.16
C ALA A 254 -18.76 1.26 -12.14
N LEU A 255 -17.95 0.33 -11.66
CA LEU A 255 -16.99 -0.41 -12.47
C LEU A 255 -17.66 -1.28 -13.54
N THR A 256 -18.82 -1.89 -13.24
CA THR A 256 -19.60 -2.64 -14.23
C THR A 256 -20.12 -1.73 -15.33
N THR A 257 -20.51 -0.52 -14.97
CA THR A 257 -20.99 0.47 -15.94
C THR A 257 -19.87 0.96 -16.86
N VAL A 258 -18.68 1.23 -16.30
CA VAL A 258 -17.54 1.78 -17.06
C VAL A 258 -16.82 0.72 -17.88
N CYS A 259 -16.62 -0.48 -17.33
CA CYS A 259 -15.88 -1.57 -17.95
C CYS A 259 -16.70 -2.87 -17.91
N PRO A 260 -17.80 -2.99 -18.68
CA PRO A 260 -18.74 -4.13 -18.58
C PRO A 260 -18.12 -5.47 -18.97
N GLN A 261 -17.09 -5.48 -19.81
CA GLN A 261 -16.42 -6.71 -20.28
C GLN A 261 -15.19 -7.10 -19.46
N ALA A 262 -14.72 -6.22 -18.57
CA ALA A 262 -13.52 -6.49 -17.77
C ALA A 262 -13.79 -7.57 -16.71
N THR A 263 -12.80 -8.42 -16.48
CA THR A 263 -12.83 -9.40 -15.39
C THR A 263 -12.87 -8.68 -14.04
N ARG A 264 -13.78 -9.10 -13.15
CA ARG A 264 -13.81 -8.60 -11.77
C ARG A 264 -12.82 -9.40 -10.92
N LEU A 265 -11.77 -8.74 -10.49
CA LEU A 265 -10.91 -9.32 -9.47
C LEU A 265 -11.54 -9.08 -8.08
N PRO A 266 -11.52 -10.08 -7.20
CA PRO A 266 -12.02 -9.90 -5.84
C PRO A 266 -11.18 -8.83 -5.11
N PRO A 267 -11.80 -8.06 -4.21
CA PRO A 267 -11.06 -7.08 -3.43
C PRO A 267 -10.02 -7.77 -2.55
N VAL A 268 -8.89 -7.09 -2.34
CA VAL A 268 -7.78 -7.64 -1.56
C VAL A 268 -8.16 -7.95 -0.10
N THR A 269 -9.18 -7.28 0.42
CA THR A 269 -9.73 -7.51 1.76
C THR A 269 -10.29 -8.92 1.95
N GLU A 270 -10.79 -9.57 0.90
CA GLU A 270 -11.22 -10.97 0.97
C GLU A 270 -10.02 -11.91 1.13
N ALA A 271 -8.97 -11.70 0.36
CA ALA A 271 -7.78 -12.54 0.37
C ALA A 271 -6.92 -12.33 1.63
N VAL A 272 -6.59 -11.08 1.93
CA VAL A 272 -5.61 -10.73 2.98
C VAL A 272 -6.30 -10.35 4.29
N GLY A 273 -7.42 -9.64 4.24
CA GLY A 273 -8.12 -9.05 5.38
C GLY A 273 -8.09 -7.52 5.36
N GLN A 274 -8.58 -6.91 6.44
CA GLN A 274 -8.70 -5.44 6.52
C GLN A 274 -7.33 -4.78 6.74
N LEU A 275 -6.82 -4.17 5.69
CA LEU A 275 -5.51 -3.52 5.64
C LEU A 275 -5.58 -1.99 5.71
N HIS A 276 -6.78 -1.37 5.74
CA HIS A 276 -6.99 0.08 5.76
C HIS A 276 -6.11 0.80 4.72
N SER A 277 -5.17 1.68 5.17
CA SER A 277 -4.30 2.45 4.28
C SER A 277 -3.43 1.59 3.36
N ALA A 278 -3.08 0.38 3.76
CA ALA A 278 -2.28 -0.51 2.93
C ALA A 278 -3.11 -1.23 1.84
N ALA A 279 -4.45 -1.18 1.90
CA ALA A 279 -5.30 -1.88 0.94
C ALA A 279 -4.98 -1.53 -0.53
N GLY A 280 -4.83 -0.24 -0.87
CA GLY A 280 -4.53 0.18 -2.24
C GLY A 280 -3.15 -0.26 -2.76
N ALA A 281 -2.14 -0.36 -1.88
CA ALA A 281 -0.84 -0.89 -2.24
C ALA A 281 -0.90 -2.40 -2.51
N PHE A 282 -1.58 -3.15 -1.63
CA PHE A 282 -1.81 -4.59 -1.83
C PHE A 282 -2.70 -4.88 -3.05
N GLN A 283 -3.67 -4.01 -3.36
CA GLN A 283 -4.46 -4.07 -4.60
C GLN A 283 -3.55 -4.04 -5.84
N LEU A 284 -2.62 -3.07 -5.87
CA LEU A 284 -1.68 -2.92 -6.98
C LEU A 284 -0.80 -4.15 -7.14
N VAL A 285 -0.18 -4.64 -6.05
CA VAL A 285 0.66 -5.83 -6.09
C VAL A 285 -0.15 -7.08 -6.46
N THR A 286 -1.40 -7.21 -5.97
CA THR A 286 -2.29 -8.31 -6.39
C THR A 286 -2.60 -8.26 -7.89
N ALA A 287 -2.80 -7.06 -8.45
CA ALA A 287 -3.01 -6.93 -9.90
C ALA A 287 -1.78 -7.36 -10.70
N LEU A 288 -0.57 -6.99 -10.23
CA LEU A 288 0.69 -7.43 -10.85
C LEU A 288 0.82 -8.95 -10.83
N THR A 289 0.64 -9.59 -9.67
CA THR A 289 0.78 -11.05 -9.53
C THR A 289 -0.27 -11.82 -10.33
N ARG A 290 -1.51 -11.31 -10.39
CA ARG A 290 -2.58 -11.92 -11.19
C ARG A 290 -2.35 -11.82 -12.68
N ALA A 291 -1.85 -10.69 -13.15
CA ALA A 291 -1.51 -10.50 -14.56
C ALA A 291 -0.38 -11.45 -15.00
N ALA A 292 0.62 -11.66 -14.13
CA ALA A 292 1.75 -12.55 -14.38
C ALA A 292 1.34 -13.98 -14.78
N VAL A 293 0.29 -14.51 -14.14
CA VAL A 293 -0.18 -15.88 -14.37
C VAL A 293 -1.31 -15.96 -15.39
N SER A 294 -1.75 -14.84 -15.97
CA SER A 294 -2.89 -14.77 -16.90
C SER A 294 -2.51 -15.02 -18.37
N GLY A 295 -1.28 -15.46 -18.64
CA GLY A 295 -0.76 -15.73 -19.98
C GLY A 295 -0.11 -14.51 -20.63
N PRO A 296 0.41 -14.66 -21.86
CA PRO A 296 1.20 -13.65 -22.53
C PRO A 296 0.39 -12.40 -22.92
N GLY A 297 1.10 -11.29 -23.10
CA GLY A 297 0.58 -9.99 -23.54
C GLY A 297 0.22 -9.05 -22.40
N ASP A 298 0.27 -7.76 -22.73
CA ASP A 298 0.00 -6.68 -21.80
C ASP A 298 -1.43 -6.74 -21.24
N ARG A 299 -1.58 -6.40 -19.97
CA ARG A 299 -2.86 -6.36 -19.25
C ARG A 299 -3.11 -4.97 -18.70
N VAL A 300 -4.21 -4.36 -19.07
CA VAL A 300 -4.65 -3.09 -18.48
C VAL A 300 -5.59 -3.37 -17.32
N VAL A 301 -5.27 -2.84 -16.15
CA VAL A 301 -6.07 -2.99 -14.92
C VAL A 301 -6.53 -1.62 -14.44
N LEU A 302 -7.81 -1.52 -14.11
CA LEU A 302 -8.40 -0.37 -13.43
C LEU A 302 -8.59 -0.71 -11.94
N LEU A 303 -7.93 0.05 -11.09
CA LEU A 303 -8.03 -0.03 -9.63
C LEU A 303 -8.86 1.15 -9.13
N THR A 304 -9.78 0.90 -8.21
CA THR A 304 -10.51 1.95 -7.48
C THR A 304 -10.42 1.71 -5.99
N SER A 305 -10.53 2.77 -5.23
CA SER A 305 -10.60 2.71 -3.77
C SER A 305 -11.52 3.78 -3.25
N VAL A 306 -12.32 3.42 -2.25
CA VAL A 306 -13.29 4.29 -1.60
C VAL A 306 -12.99 4.35 -0.12
N GLU A 307 -12.99 5.57 0.43
CA GLU A 307 -12.95 5.80 1.87
C GLU A 307 -14.30 6.31 2.37
N HIS A 308 -14.77 5.77 3.48
CA HIS A 308 -16.06 6.15 4.08
C HIS A 308 -16.20 7.65 4.38
N GLN A 309 -15.07 8.35 4.54
CA GLN A 309 -15.04 9.80 4.74
C GLN A 309 -15.22 10.62 3.44
N GLY A 310 -15.57 9.96 2.36
CA GLY A 310 -15.91 10.64 1.11
C GLY A 310 -14.74 10.92 0.18
N ILE A 311 -13.67 10.11 0.22
CA ILE A 311 -12.58 10.16 -0.75
C ILE A 311 -12.69 8.94 -1.67
N VAL A 312 -12.53 9.18 -2.97
CA VAL A 312 -12.43 8.16 -4.01
C VAL A 312 -11.11 8.34 -4.73
N ALA A 313 -10.39 7.25 -4.97
CA ALA A 313 -9.20 7.23 -5.81
C ALA A 313 -9.34 6.19 -6.91
N ALA A 314 -8.72 6.45 -8.06
CA ALA A 314 -8.63 5.50 -9.17
C ALA A 314 -7.25 5.54 -9.81
N ALA A 315 -6.78 4.40 -10.28
CA ALA A 315 -5.56 4.28 -11.05
C ALA A 315 -5.76 3.30 -12.22
N VAL A 316 -5.14 3.59 -13.36
CA VAL A 316 -5.05 2.65 -14.47
C VAL A 316 -3.60 2.30 -14.73
N VAL A 317 -3.33 1.00 -14.80
CA VAL A 317 -1.99 0.43 -14.89
C VAL A 317 -1.94 -0.55 -16.06
N ARG A 318 -0.93 -0.42 -16.93
CA ARG A 318 -0.61 -1.40 -17.97
C ARG A 318 0.50 -2.29 -17.46
N ILE A 319 0.22 -3.57 -17.26
CA ILE A 319 1.14 -4.59 -16.79
C ILE A 319 1.71 -5.32 -18.01
N LYS A 320 3.04 -5.43 -18.10
CA LYS A 320 3.72 -6.04 -19.23
C LYS A 320 3.74 -7.56 -19.09
N GLY A 321 3.37 -8.26 -20.17
CA GLY A 321 3.25 -9.72 -20.16
C GLY A 321 4.56 -10.51 -20.15
N GLU A 322 5.68 -9.87 -20.51
CA GLU A 322 6.96 -10.56 -20.69
C GLU A 322 7.86 -10.55 -19.44
N ASN A 323 7.58 -9.72 -18.41
CA ASN A 323 8.52 -9.40 -17.34
C ASN A 323 8.01 -9.70 -15.91
N VAL A 324 6.94 -10.46 -15.74
CA VAL A 324 6.29 -10.59 -14.41
C VAL A 324 6.75 -11.83 -13.63
N VAL A 325 7.75 -12.57 -14.13
CA VAL A 325 8.39 -13.66 -13.39
C VAL A 325 9.71 -13.13 -12.83
N ALA A 326 9.70 -12.75 -11.59
CA ALA A 326 10.90 -12.54 -10.78
C ALA A 326 10.95 -13.61 -9.70
#